data_1a70eb63b900ea93b78c80ee878cee10
#
_entry.id   1a70eb63b900ea93b78c80ee878cee10
#
_cell.length_a   1.000
_cell.length_b   1.000
_cell.length_c   1.000
_cell.angle_alpha   90.00
_cell.angle_beta   90.00
_cell.angle_gamma   90.00
#
_symmetry.space_group_name_H-M   'P 1'
#
loop_
_entity.id
_entity.type
_entity.pdbx_description
1 polymer ?
#
loop_
_entity_poly.entity_id
_entity_poly.type
_entity_poly.pdbx_seq_one_letter_code
_entity_poly.pdbx_strand_id
1 'polypeptide(L)' 'VEQNSNLNLLSKLKPLVNNKRQWDHFNSYIDWVITQQQANLEQNIDIVNIHKAQGAIGILRKLKQLRDEVNSIG' A
#
# COMPACT_ATOMS: atom_id res chain seq x y z
N VAL A 1 -4.62 -21.56 -9.56
CA VAL A 1 -3.26 -21.82 -9.20
C VAL A 1 -2.59 -20.55 -8.72
N GLU A 2 -2.56 -19.50 -9.52
CA GLU A 2 -2.03 -18.20 -9.10
C GLU A 2 -2.84 -17.62 -7.95
N GLN A 3 -4.16 -17.78 -7.97
CA GLN A 3 -5.02 -17.31 -6.90
C GLN A 3 -4.71 -18.00 -5.57
N ASN A 4 -4.42 -19.30 -5.59
CA ASN A 4 -4.05 -20.03 -4.39
C ASN A 4 -2.71 -19.54 -3.83
N SER A 5 -1.76 -19.21 -4.70
CA SER A 5 -0.48 -18.63 -4.29
C SER A 5 -0.67 -17.26 -3.64
N ASN A 6 -1.55 -16.41 -4.19
CA ASN A 6 -1.84 -15.10 -3.64
C ASN A 6 -2.52 -15.20 -2.28
N LEU A 7 -3.50 -16.10 -2.15
CA LEU A 7 -4.19 -16.32 -0.88
C LEU A 7 -3.22 -16.83 0.18
N ASN A 8 -2.29 -17.69 -0.21
CA ASN A 8 -1.27 -18.21 0.70
C ASN A 8 -0.35 -17.11 1.20
N LEU A 9 0.10 -16.25 0.29
CA LEU A 9 0.94 -15.10 0.66
C LEU A 9 0.21 -14.14 1.57
N LEU A 10 -1.04 -13.82 1.26
CA LEU A 10 -1.86 -12.93 2.08
C LEU A 10 -2.08 -13.51 3.48
N SER A 11 -2.33 -14.82 3.57
CA SER A 11 -2.52 -15.48 4.87
C SER A 11 -1.30 -15.36 5.77
N LYS A 12 -0.11 -15.39 5.20
CA LYS A 12 1.14 -15.23 5.94
C LYS A 12 1.31 -13.84 6.53
N LEU A 13 0.57 -12.87 6.04
CA LEU A 13 0.63 -11.49 6.51
C LEU A 13 -0.31 -11.22 7.68
N LYS A 14 -1.15 -12.18 8.07
CA LYS A 14 -2.08 -12.00 9.19
C LYS A 14 -1.40 -11.52 10.48
N PRO A 15 -0.28 -12.09 10.92
CA PRO A 15 0.38 -11.60 12.13
C PRO A 15 0.82 -10.15 12.03
N LEU A 16 1.26 -9.72 10.85
CA LEU A 16 1.69 -8.34 10.63
C LEU A 16 0.52 -7.37 10.71
N VAL A 17 -0.54 -7.63 9.93
CA VAL A 17 -1.65 -6.69 9.82
C VAL A 17 -2.51 -6.64 11.08
N ASN A 18 -2.49 -7.70 11.88
CA ASN A 18 -3.24 -7.78 13.13
C ASN A 18 -2.42 -7.37 14.36
N ASN A 19 -1.14 -7.10 14.19
CA ASN A 19 -0.35 -6.44 15.22
C ASN A 19 -0.59 -4.94 15.12
N LYS A 20 -1.44 -4.41 16.00
CA LYS A 20 -1.88 -3.03 15.90
C LYS A 20 -0.71 -2.04 15.85
N ARG A 21 0.28 -2.21 16.73
CA ARG A 21 1.42 -1.30 16.80
C ARG A 21 2.23 -1.28 15.51
N GLN A 22 2.57 -2.47 15.01
CA GLN A 22 3.34 -2.59 13.77
C GLN A 22 2.54 -2.11 12.57
N TRP A 23 1.25 -2.44 12.53
CA TRP A 23 0.38 -2.00 11.46
C TRP A 23 0.23 -0.48 11.42
N ASP A 24 0.06 0.14 12.59
CA ASP A 24 -0.03 1.60 12.69
C ASP A 24 1.26 2.28 12.22
N HIS A 25 2.42 1.73 12.60
CA HIS A 25 3.71 2.25 12.13
C HIS A 25 3.88 2.11 10.63
N PHE A 26 3.47 0.97 10.08
CA PHE A 26 3.51 0.74 8.64
C PHE A 26 2.64 1.74 7.90
N ASN A 27 1.41 1.94 8.36
CA ASN A 27 0.49 2.90 7.74
C ASN A 27 1.01 4.33 7.84
N SER A 28 1.63 4.70 8.95
CA SER A 28 2.24 6.03 9.09
C SER A 28 3.34 6.24 8.06
N TYR A 29 4.17 5.22 7.84
CA TYR A 29 5.19 5.28 6.82
C TYR A 29 4.58 5.42 5.42
N ILE A 30 3.55 4.63 5.12
CA ILE A 30 2.86 4.70 3.83
C ILE A 30 2.27 6.10 3.61
N ASP A 31 1.65 6.68 4.64
CA ASP A 31 1.11 8.05 4.54
C ASP A 31 2.22 9.06 4.24
N TRP A 32 3.37 8.89 4.87
CA TRP A 32 4.51 9.77 4.60
C TRP A 32 4.96 9.64 3.14
N VAL A 33 5.08 8.42 2.62
CA VAL A 33 5.48 8.20 1.22
C VAL A 33 4.45 8.80 0.25
N ILE A 34 3.16 8.64 0.53
CA ILE A 34 2.09 9.24 -0.28
C ILE A 34 2.26 10.77 -0.31
N THR A 35 2.52 11.38 0.84
CA THR A 35 2.74 12.83 0.93
C THR A 35 3.92 13.26 0.07
N GLN A 36 5.00 12.47 0.05
CA GLN A 36 6.15 12.77 -0.79
C GLN A 36 5.79 12.70 -2.28
N GLN A 37 4.99 11.71 -2.68
CA GLN A 37 4.57 11.60 -4.08
C GLN A 37 3.63 12.72 -4.47
N GLN A 38 2.75 13.16 -3.58
CA GLN A 38 1.87 14.30 -3.83
C GLN A 38 2.66 15.59 -4.00
N ALA A 39 3.71 15.80 -3.20
CA ALA A 39 4.61 16.94 -3.35
C ALA A 39 5.30 16.91 -4.72
N ASN A 40 5.71 15.73 -5.19
CA ASN A 40 6.28 15.58 -6.51
C ASN A 40 5.30 15.97 -7.61
N LEU A 41 4.01 15.61 -7.45
CA LEU A 41 2.98 15.99 -8.42
C LEU A 41 2.82 17.51 -8.52
N GLU A 42 2.89 18.20 -7.40
CA GLU A 42 2.75 19.65 -7.36
C GLU A 42 3.92 20.38 -8.02
N GLN A 43 5.12 19.78 -7.98
CA GLN A 43 6.34 20.39 -8.50
C GLN A 43 6.67 19.99 -9.91
N ASN A 44 6.14 18.88 -10.41
CA ASN A 44 6.47 18.35 -11.73
C ASN A 44 5.50 18.83 -12.79
N ILE A 45 6.06 19.27 -13.92
CA ILE A 45 5.29 19.62 -15.12
C ILE A 45 5.41 18.53 -16.20
N ASP A 46 6.21 17.51 -15.96
CA ASP A 46 6.41 16.40 -16.89
C ASP A 46 5.30 15.37 -16.72
N ILE A 47 4.52 15.16 -17.78
CA ILE A 47 3.38 14.22 -17.77
C ILE A 47 3.81 12.82 -17.40
N VAL A 48 4.96 12.35 -17.89
CA VAL A 48 5.44 10.99 -17.59
C VAL A 48 5.69 10.84 -16.07
N ASN A 49 6.34 11.81 -15.45
CA ASN A 49 6.58 11.76 -14.01
C ASN A 49 5.30 11.90 -13.19
N ILE A 50 4.34 12.69 -13.68
CA ILE A 50 3.03 12.81 -13.06
C ILE A 50 2.31 11.45 -13.06
N HIS A 51 2.30 10.76 -14.19
CA HIS A 51 1.67 9.45 -14.28
C HIS A 51 2.36 8.41 -13.38
N LYS A 52 3.68 8.44 -13.30
CA LYS A 52 4.41 7.54 -12.41
C LYS A 52 4.06 7.79 -10.94
N ALA A 53 3.99 9.04 -10.55
CA ALA A 53 3.64 9.39 -9.17
C ALA A 53 2.20 9.01 -8.85
N GLN A 54 1.26 9.21 -9.78
CA GLN A 54 -0.14 8.79 -9.59
C GLN A 54 -0.25 7.28 -9.45
N GLY A 55 0.48 6.51 -10.26
CA GLY A 55 0.52 5.07 -10.15
C GLY A 55 1.08 4.61 -8.81
N ALA A 56 2.14 5.24 -8.33
CA ALA A 56 2.73 4.95 -7.04
C ALA A 56 1.74 5.22 -5.89
N ILE A 57 1.04 6.35 -5.93
CA ILE A 57 0.02 6.70 -4.93
C ILE A 57 -1.09 5.65 -4.93
N GLY A 58 -1.55 5.21 -6.10
CA GLY A 58 -2.58 4.18 -6.20
C GLY A 58 -2.18 2.88 -5.52
N ILE A 59 -0.95 2.42 -5.77
CA ILE A 59 -0.41 1.21 -5.15
C ILE A 59 -0.27 1.38 -3.64
N LEU A 60 0.24 2.52 -3.19
CA LEU A 60 0.41 2.80 -1.76
C LEU A 60 -0.92 2.82 -1.02
N ARG A 61 -1.96 3.40 -1.62
CA ARG A 61 -3.31 3.39 -1.06
C ARG A 61 -3.86 1.97 -0.97
N LYS A 62 -3.57 1.14 -1.97
CA LYS A 62 -3.96 -0.26 -1.94
C LYS A 62 -3.29 -1.00 -0.78
N LEU A 63 -2.03 -0.72 -0.50
CA LEU A 63 -1.33 -1.32 0.63
C LEU A 63 -1.95 -0.94 1.97
N LYS A 64 -2.52 0.24 2.09
CA LYS A 64 -3.22 0.65 3.30
C LYS A 64 -4.47 -0.20 3.56
N GLN A 65 -5.04 -0.80 2.53
CA GLN A 65 -6.20 -1.68 2.64
C GLN A 65 -5.80 -3.14 2.89
N LEU A 66 -4.52 -3.43 3.01
CA LEU A 66 -4.00 -4.78 3.13
C LEU A 66 -4.60 -5.52 4.32
N ARG A 67 -4.79 -4.84 5.45
CA ARG A 67 -5.39 -5.46 6.64
C ARG A 67 -6.78 -6.02 6.35
N ASP A 68 -7.62 -5.23 5.70
CA ASP A 68 -8.97 -5.65 5.35
C ASP A 68 -8.94 -6.80 4.35
N GLU A 69 -8.05 -6.72 3.36
CA GLU A 69 -7.89 -7.76 2.36
C GLU A 69 -7.44 -9.08 2.98
N VAL A 70 -6.44 -9.04 3.86
CA VAL A 70 -5.93 -10.24 4.54
C VAL A 70 -7.00 -10.85 5.44
N ASN A 71 -7.72 -10.02 6.20
CA ASN A 71 -8.71 -10.52 7.14
C ASN A 71 -9.99 -11.02 6.46
N SER A 72 -10.24 -10.64 5.21
CA SER A 72 -11.39 -11.13 4.45
C SER A 72 -11.21 -12.57 3.96
N ILE A 73 -10.00 -13.08 3.98
CA ILE A 73 -9.71 -14.44 3.50
C ILE A 73 -10.14 -15.51 4.50
N GLY A 74 -10.21 -15.16 5.73
CA GLY A 74 -10.47 -16.17 6.63
C GLY A 74 -10.93 -16.12 7.90
#